data_91d4fdbd53726d346bcf99eb815b41c4
#
_entry.id   91d4fdbd53726d346bcf99eb815b41c4
#
_cell.length_a   1.000
_cell.length_b   1.000
_cell.length_c   1.000
_cell.angle_alpha   90.00
_cell.angle_beta   90.00
_cell.angle_gamma   90.00
#
_symmetry.space_group_name_H-M   'P 1'
#
loop_
_entity.id
_entity.type
_entity.pdbx_description
1 polymer ?
#
loop_
_entity_poly.entity_id
_entity_poly.type
_entity_poly.pdbx_seq_one_letter_code
_entity_poly.pdbx_strand_id
1 'polypeptide(L)'
;MKNGLAGTTLEINLTSTEIKKTPTDVELFKKWYGGRGVVAKMLYDRVPRDADPLGPENLFIMTSGVMSGAFIPGGAKVEFGSISPLTNGHGDSNMGGHIGPELKFAGYDTIVFSGISPKPVILYIDNDTVELKDASSYWGMGSLDCEKKLKEDLGEDFEIATIGPAAENGVLFSCISHDFGRQAGRTGQGAVMASKKIKAIAIRGNKSVEVHDLEGLTKQVTDIIARTKEHPNMEPWQKYGTAFFLK
;
A
#
# COMPACT_ATOMS: atom_id res chain seq x y z
N MET A 1 1.55 -4.14 -22.87
CA MET A 1 0.42 -4.15 -21.91
C MET A 1 0.49 -2.84 -21.16
N LYS A 2 -0.35 -1.85 -21.50
CA LYS A 2 -0.50 -0.64 -20.68
C LYS A 2 -1.74 -0.75 -19.78
N ASN A 3 -2.74 -1.49 -20.22
CA ASN A 3 -4.01 -1.61 -19.53
C ASN A 3 -3.85 -2.28 -18.16
N GLY A 4 -4.52 -1.76 -17.17
CA GLY A 4 -4.40 -2.17 -15.77
C GLY A 4 -3.18 -1.57 -15.04
N LEU A 5 -2.34 -0.76 -15.71
CA LEU A 5 -1.24 -0.03 -15.11
C LEU A 5 -1.51 1.48 -15.14
N ALA A 6 -1.11 2.17 -14.07
CA ALA A 6 -1.09 3.64 -14.02
C ALA A 6 0.12 4.21 -14.79
N GLY A 7 1.18 3.43 -14.91
CA GLY A 7 2.33 3.70 -15.78
C GLY A 7 3.52 4.37 -15.13
N THR A 8 3.45 4.70 -13.83
CA THR A 8 4.56 5.37 -13.12
C THR A 8 4.93 4.65 -11.82
N THR A 9 6.22 4.51 -11.57
CA THR A 9 6.81 4.10 -10.30
C THR A 9 7.47 5.32 -9.64
N LEU A 10 7.20 5.52 -8.34
CA LEU A 10 7.90 6.51 -7.53
C LEU A 10 9.10 5.86 -6.82
N GLU A 11 10.27 6.43 -7.01
CA GLU A 11 11.48 6.11 -6.27
C GLU A 11 11.79 7.27 -5.32
N ILE A 12 11.80 6.99 -4.01
CA ILE A 12 11.95 8.02 -2.98
C ILE A 12 13.17 7.65 -2.13
N ASN A 13 14.19 8.50 -2.18
CA ASN A 13 15.34 8.39 -1.27
C ASN A 13 15.10 9.33 -0.08
N LEU A 14 14.80 8.74 1.07
CA LEU A 14 14.46 9.48 2.29
C LEU A 14 15.66 10.22 2.89
N THR A 15 16.89 9.75 2.64
CA THR A 15 18.11 10.39 3.16
C THR A 15 18.42 11.68 2.40
N SER A 16 18.32 11.65 1.07
CA SER A 16 18.55 12.83 0.21
C SER A 16 17.29 13.65 -0.05
N THR A 17 16.12 13.15 0.35
CA THR A 17 14.79 13.71 0.02
C THR A 17 14.49 13.76 -1.47
N GLU A 18 15.21 13.00 -2.29
CA GLU A 18 15.01 12.93 -3.73
C GLU A 18 13.77 12.11 -4.06
N ILE A 19 12.91 12.66 -4.91
CA ILE A 19 11.72 12.01 -5.45
C ILE A 19 11.88 11.90 -6.96
N LYS A 20 11.92 10.66 -7.48
CA LYS A 20 12.07 10.39 -8.90
C LYS A 20 10.86 9.63 -9.43
N LYS A 21 10.29 10.11 -10.53
CA LYS A 21 9.25 9.41 -11.28
C LYS A 21 9.89 8.65 -12.43
N THR A 22 9.65 7.34 -12.47
CA THR A 22 10.15 6.47 -13.55
C THR A 22 8.99 5.75 -14.22
N PRO A 23 9.07 5.42 -15.51
CA PRO A 23 8.07 4.55 -16.12
C PRO A 23 7.99 3.21 -15.38
N THR A 24 6.76 2.71 -15.18
CA THR A 24 6.56 1.36 -14.64
C THR A 24 7.16 0.32 -15.57
N ASP A 25 7.96 -0.60 -15.03
CA ASP A 25 8.50 -1.73 -15.78
C ASP A 25 7.37 -2.71 -16.14
N VAL A 26 6.89 -2.59 -17.35
CA VAL A 26 5.78 -3.40 -17.87
C VAL A 26 6.14 -4.89 -17.92
N GLU A 27 7.40 -5.23 -18.22
CA GLU A 27 7.84 -6.64 -18.29
C GLU A 27 7.91 -7.27 -16.90
N LEU A 28 8.28 -6.49 -15.88
CA LEU A 28 8.20 -6.91 -14.49
C LEU A 28 6.76 -7.26 -14.10
N PHE A 29 5.80 -6.38 -14.43
CA PHE A 29 4.38 -6.62 -14.14
C PHE A 29 3.78 -7.77 -14.95
N LYS A 30 4.16 -7.95 -16.20
CA LYS A 30 3.74 -9.12 -17.02
C LYS A 30 4.20 -10.44 -16.40
N LYS A 31 5.44 -10.48 -15.90
CA LYS A 31 6.04 -11.69 -15.36
C LYS A 31 5.58 -11.99 -13.95
N TRP A 32 5.38 -10.96 -13.10
CA TRP A 32 5.15 -11.09 -11.66
C TRP A 32 3.77 -10.59 -11.19
N TYR A 33 2.92 -10.10 -12.11
CA TYR A 33 1.51 -9.73 -11.89
C TYR A 33 1.24 -8.57 -10.89
N GLY A 34 2.25 -7.80 -10.51
CA GLY A 34 2.11 -6.76 -9.48
C GLY A 34 2.12 -7.31 -8.05
N GLY A 35 1.79 -6.46 -7.06
CA GLY A 35 1.68 -6.85 -5.66
C GLY A 35 2.90 -7.62 -5.16
N ARG A 36 2.67 -8.71 -4.43
CA ARG A 36 3.69 -9.57 -3.82
C ARG A 36 4.80 -10.01 -4.78
N GLY A 37 4.45 -10.36 -6.02
CA GLY A 37 5.43 -10.84 -6.98
C GLY A 37 6.43 -9.76 -7.39
N VAL A 38 5.96 -8.54 -7.62
CA VAL A 38 6.80 -7.37 -7.92
C VAL A 38 7.67 -7.02 -6.71
N VAL A 39 7.09 -7.00 -5.49
CA VAL A 39 7.86 -6.76 -4.26
C VAL A 39 8.99 -7.78 -4.12
N ALA A 40 8.68 -9.08 -4.22
CA ALA A 40 9.69 -10.13 -4.07
C ALA A 40 10.84 -9.98 -5.07
N LYS A 41 10.53 -9.68 -6.34
CA LYS A 41 11.54 -9.49 -7.36
C LYS A 41 12.39 -8.24 -7.11
N MET A 42 11.78 -7.11 -6.75
CA MET A 42 12.50 -5.88 -6.44
C MET A 42 13.44 -6.05 -5.24
N LEU A 43 12.98 -6.72 -4.17
CA LEU A 43 13.82 -6.99 -3.00
C LEU A 43 14.99 -7.90 -3.36
N TYR A 44 14.74 -8.98 -4.10
CA TYR A 44 15.77 -9.90 -4.55
C TYR A 44 16.87 -9.24 -5.38
N ASP A 45 16.49 -8.31 -6.26
CA ASP A 45 17.43 -7.64 -7.17
C ASP A 45 18.20 -6.49 -6.53
N ARG A 46 17.60 -5.83 -5.51
CA ARG A 46 18.06 -4.49 -5.08
C ARG A 46 18.50 -4.42 -3.63
N VAL A 47 18.09 -5.37 -2.78
CA VAL A 47 18.48 -5.37 -1.36
C VAL A 47 19.65 -6.31 -1.13
N PRO A 48 20.75 -5.86 -0.50
CA PRO A 48 21.85 -6.73 -0.11
C PRO A 48 21.39 -7.89 0.76
N ARG A 49 22.03 -9.05 0.59
CA ARG A 49 21.60 -10.29 1.29
C ARG A 49 21.62 -10.15 2.82
N ASP A 50 22.57 -9.40 3.35
CA ASP A 50 22.79 -9.25 4.78
C ASP A 50 22.31 -7.86 5.29
N ALA A 51 21.40 -7.20 4.54
CA ALA A 51 20.85 -5.90 4.92
C ALA A 51 20.08 -6.01 6.23
N ASP A 52 20.32 -5.07 7.14
CA ASP A 52 19.50 -4.93 8.34
C ASP A 52 18.05 -4.59 7.95
N PRO A 53 17.05 -5.39 8.38
CA PRO A 53 15.64 -5.12 8.07
C PRO A 53 15.14 -3.74 8.49
N LEU A 54 15.72 -3.13 9.51
CA LEU A 54 15.39 -1.78 9.96
C LEU A 54 16.40 -0.71 9.47
N GLY A 55 17.41 -1.15 8.71
CA GLY A 55 18.48 -0.30 8.19
C GLY A 55 18.10 0.46 6.90
N PRO A 56 18.98 1.37 6.48
CA PRO A 56 18.77 2.20 5.29
C PRO A 56 18.79 1.42 3.98
N GLU A 57 19.48 0.29 3.92
CA GLU A 57 19.63 -0.53 2.71
C GLU A 57 18.38 -1.37 2.40
N ASN A 58 17.57 -1.68 3.43
CA ASN A 58 16.29 -2.33 3.21
C ASN A 58 15.35 -1.39 2.45
N LEU A 59 14.66 -1.90 1.44
CA LEU A 59 13.61 -1.16 0.76
C LEU A 59 12.28 -1.35 1.49
N PHE A 60 11.48 -0.30 1.54
CA PHE A 60 10.07 -0.38 1.89
C PHE A 60 9.27 -0.07 0.63
N ILE A 61 8.45 -1.03 0.19
CA ILE A 61 7.76 -0.97 -1.10
C ILE A 61 6.27 -1.02 -0.86
N MET A 62 5.54 -0.08 -1.47
CA MET A 62 4.09 -0.10 -1.59
C MET A 62 3.72 -0.29 -3.06
N THR A 63 2.94 -1.31 -3.38
CA THR A 63 2.52 -1.57 -4.78
C THR A 63 1.12 -2.14 -4.83
N SER A 64 0.42 -1.88 -5.93
CA SER A 64 -0.89 -2.46 -6.20
C SER A 64 -0.84 -3.46 -7.35
N GLY A 65 -1.85 -4.33 -7.42
CA GLY A 65 -1.98 -5.29 -8.51
C GLY A 65 -2.54 -4.65 -9.79
N VAL A 66 -2.47 -5.38 -10.90
CA VAL A 66 -3.00 -4.92 -12.20
C VAL A 66 -4.53 -4.73 -12.19
N MET A 67 -5.23 -5.36 -11.26
CA MET A 67 -6.68 -5.23 -11.11
C MET A 67 -7.10 -4.12 -10.15
N SER A 68 -6.16 -3.50 -9.46
CA SER A 68 -6.45 -2.41 -8.53
C SER A 68 -6.86 -1.16 -9.30
N GLY A 69 -7.92 -0.48 -8.83
CA GLY A 69 -8.51 0.66 -9.53
C GLY A 69 -9.52 0.30 -10.63
N ALA A 70 -9.61 -0.98 -11.03
CA ALA A 70 -10.74 -1.49 -11.78
C ALA A 70 -11.84 -1.95 -10.81
N PHE A 71 -13.12 -1.82 -11.18
CA PHE A 71 -14.26 -2.17 -10.31
C PHE A 71 -14.49 -3.69 -10.18
N ILE A 72 -13.42 -4.43 -9.88
CA ILE A 72 -13.43 -5.90 -9.74
C ILE A 72 -13.60 -6.25 -8.26
N PRO A 73 -14.55 -7.12 -7.88
CA PRO A 73 -14.68 -7.60 -6.52
C PRO A 73 -13.36 -8.19 -6.00
N GLY A 74 -12.86 -7.68 -4.87
CA GLY A 74 -11.57 -8.09 -4.30
C GLY A 74 -10.33 -7.45 -4.96
N GLY A 75 -10.48 -6.59 -5.95
CA GLY A 75 -9.38 -5.93 -6.68
C GLY A 75 -8.69 -4.78 -5.94
N ALA A 76 -9.19 -4.35 -4.79
CA ALA A 76 -8.70 -3.15 -4.08
C ALA A 76 -7.47 -3.37 -3.19
N LYS A 77 -6.77 -4.49 -3.30
CA LYS A 77 -5.62 -4.79 -2.43
C LYS A 77 -4.39 -3.98 -2.81
N VAL A 78 -3.74 -3.44 -1.77
CA VAL A 78 -2.39 -2.89 -1.83
C VAL A 78 -1.44 -3.81 -1.05
N GLU A 79 -0.22 -3.94 -1.51
CA GLU A 79 0.83 -4.72 -0.90
C GLU A 79 1.91 -3.80 -0.33
N PHE A 80 2.31 -4.05 0.91
CA PHE A 80 3.50 -3.49 1.53
C PHE A 80 4.54 -4.58 1.69
N GLY A 81 5.78 -4.32 1.34
CA GLY A 81 6.82 -5.33 1.46
C GLY A 81 8.22 -4.78 1.66
N SER A 82 9.02 -5.60 2.31
CA SER A 82 10.40 -5.32 2.70
C SER A 82 11.09 -6.62 3.14
N ILE A 83 12.36 -6.56 3.53
CA ILE A 83 12.91 -7.61 4.39
C ILE A 83 12.26 -7.47 5.77
N SER A 84 11.66 -8.55 6.25
CA SER A 84 10.90 -8.58 7.51
C SER A 84 11.82 -8.54 8.74
N PRO A 85 11.59 -7.65 9.71
CA PRO A 85 12.35 -7.64 10.96
C PRO A 85 12.03 -8.82 11.88
N LEU A 86 10.98 -9.60 11.57
CA LEU A 86 10.60 -10.80 12.32
C LEU A 86 11.31 -12.06 11.82
N THR A 87 11.57 -12.16 10.52
CA THR A 87 12.04 -13.40 9.89
C THR A 87 13.37 -13.27 9.18
N ASN A 88 13.87 -12.06 8.97
CA ASN A 88 15.03 -11.71 8.15
C ASN A 88 14.90 -12.21 6.68
N GLY A 89 13.70 -12.57 6.27
CA GLY A 89 13.37 -12.98 4.90
C GLY A 89 12.41 -12.00 4.24
N HIS A 90 11.94 -12.37 3.05
CA HIS A 90 10.89 -11.63 2.37
C HIS A 90 9.66 -11.49 3.28
N GLY A 91 9.27 -10.27 3.56
CA GLY A 91 8.07 -9.94 4.29
C GLY A 91 7.11 -9.16 3.40
N ASP A 92 5.86 -9.63 3.35
CA ASP A 92 4.79 -8.94 2.64
C ASP A 92 3.54 -8.88 3.51
N SER A 93 2.79 -7.82 3.35
CA SER A 93 1.51 -7.64 4.03
C SER A 93 0.55 -6.83 3.18
N ASN A 94 -0.60 -7.43 2.89
CA ASN A 94 -1.62 -6.74 2.10
C ASN A 94 -2.76 -6.22 2.98
N MET A 95 -3.36 -5.12 2.54
CA MET A 95 -4.61 -4.65 3.11
C MET A 95 -5.60 -4.24 2.02
N GLY A 96 -6.89 -4.32 2.37
CA GLY A 96 -7.98 -3.79 1.54
C GLY A 96 -8.22 -2.31 1.84
N GLY A 97 -9.38 -1.82 1.43
CA GLY A 97 -9.75 -0.42 1.55
C GLY A 97 -9.50 0.34 0.26
N HIS A 98 -9.33 1.64 0.36
CA HIS A 98 -9.36 2.52 -0.81
C HIS A 98 -7.97 2.96 -1.28
N ILE A 99 -6.94 2.91 -0.44
CA ILE A 99 -5.61 3.44 -0.77
C ILE A 99 -4.91 2.72 -1.95
N GLY A 100 -5.23 1.43 -2.19
CA GLY A 100 -4.69 0.70 -3.35
C GLY A 100 -5.21 1.23 -4.68
N PRO A 101 -6.54 1.35 -4.87
CA PRO A 101 -7.14 2.07 -5.98
C PRO A 101 -6.67 3.52 -6.10
N GLU A 102 -6.61 4.24 -4.98
CA GLU A 102 -6.22 5.64 -4.95
C GLU A 102 -4.80 5.88 -5.45
N LEU A 103 -3.88 4.95 -5.14
CA LEU A 103 -2.53 4.96 -5.71
C LEU A 103 -2.58 4.93 -7.25
N LYS A 104 -3.45 4.09 -7.82
CA LYS A 104 -3.66 4.02 -9.27
C LYS A 104 -4.29 5.30 -9.82
N PHE A 105 -5.29 5.83 -9.13
CA PHE A 105 -5.97 7.08 -9.54
C PHE A 105 -5.06 8.31 -9.43
N ALA A 106 -4.06 8.27 -8.56
CA ALA A 106 -2.99 9.27 -8.52
C ALA A 106 -1.98 9.10 -9.67
N GLY A 107 -1.98 7.96 -10.37
CA GLY A 107 -1.12 7.71 -11.53
C GLY A 107 0.10 6.84 -11.24
N TYR A 108 0.10 6.11 -10.12
CA TYR A 108 1.25 5.31 -9.69
C TYR A 108 0.91 3.84 -9.50
N ASP A 109 1.84 2.95 -9.88
CA ASP A 109 1.72 1.50 -9.66
C ASP A 109 2.47 1.06 -8.42
N THR A 110 3.61 1.70 -8.16
CA THR A 110 4.56 1.32 -7.11
C THR A 110 5.22 2.56 -6.51
N ILE A 111 5.44 2.52 -5.20
CA ILE A 111 6.28 3.46 -4.46
C ILE A 111 7.39 2.66 -3.80
N VAL A 112 8.64 3.06 -4.02
CA VAL A 112 9.83 2.44 -3.44
C VAL A 112 10.53 3.45 -2.56
N PHE A 113 10.65 3.16 -1.28
CA PHE A 113 11.39 3.97 -0.33
C PHE A 113 12.75 3.33 -0.04
N SER A 114 13.81 4.12 -0.12
CA SER A 114 15.17 3.79 0.30
C SER A 114 15.71 4.79 1.30
N GLY A 115 16.75 4.43 2.03
CA GLY A 115 17.34 5.30 3.05
C GLY A 115 16.44 5.47 4.29
N ILE A 116 16.78 6.46 5.10
CA ILE A 116 16.06 6.84 6.34
C ILE A 116 15.96 8.36 6.39
N SER A 117 14.77 8.88 6.66
CA SER A 117 14.57 10.32 6.85
C SER A 117 15.19 10.79 8.16
N PRO A 118 15.83 11.97 8.21
CA PRO A 118 16.38 12.53 9.46
C PRO A 118 15.30 12.89 10.48
N LYS A 119 14.06 13.13 10.03
CA LYS A 119 12.91 13.48 10.86
C LYS A 119 11.65 12.76 10.38
N PRO A 120 10.58 12.68 11.21
CA PRO A 120 9.31 12.13 10.78
C PRO A 120 8.74 12.84 9.55
N VAL A 121 8.26 12.06 8.57
CA VAL A 121 7.69 12.59 7.32
C VAL A 121 6.37 11.92 6.98
N ILE A 122 5.54 12.64 6.23
CA ILE A 122 4.39 12.15 5.49
C ILE A 122 4.76 12.18 4.01
N LEU A 123 4.59 11.06 3.30
CA LEU A 123 4.53 11.12 1.85
C LEU A 123 3.16 11.65 1.45
N TYR A 124 3.14 12.82 0.86
CA TYR A 124 1.95 13.47 0.34
C TYR A 124 1.91 13.32 -1.18
N ILE A 125 0.82 12.78 -1.70
CA ILE A 125 0.56 12.62 -3.14
C ILE A 125 -0.82 13.20 -3.45
N ASP A 126 -0.84 14.20 -4.32
CA ASP A 126 -2.04 14.73 -4.94
C ASP A 126 -1.85 14.73 -6.45
N ASN A 127 -2.27 13.65 -7.09
CA ASN A 127 -2.01 13.41 -8.50
C ASN A 127 -0.51 13.54 -8.83
N ASP A 128 -0.13 14.55 -9.62
CA ASP A 128 1.25 14.76 -10.03
C ASP A 128 2.11 15.48 -8.98
N THR A 129 1.50 16.05 -7.93
CA THR A 129 2.22 16.66 -6.82
C THR A 129 2.65 15.58 -5.82
N VAL A 130 3.95 15.45 -5.60
CA VAL A 130 4.53 14.47 -4.66
C VAL A 130 5.53 15.20 -3.77
N GLU A 131 5.31 15.15 -2.45
CA GLU A 131 6.11 15.87 -1.46
C GLU A 131 6.37 15.02 -0.21
N LEU A 132 7.50 15.25 0.45
CA LEU A 132 7.75 14.79 1.81
C LEU A 132 7.47 15.95 2.78
N LYS A 133 6.34 15.86 3.50
CA LYS A 133 5.92 16.86 4.49
C LYS A 133 6.39 16.48 5.88
N ASP A 134 6.64 17.48 6.75
CA ASP A 134 6.99 17.25 8.14
C ASP A 134 5.85 16.57 8.91
N ALA A 135 6.16 15.49 9.60
CA ALA A 135 5.21 14.73 10.41
C ALA A 135 5.48 14.79 11.91
N SER A 136 6.34 15.69 12.36
CA SER A 136 6.77 15.77 13.78
C SER A 136 5.59 15.95 14.74
N SER A 137 4.56 16.71 14.34
CA SER A 137 3.35 16.92 15.15
C SER A 137 2.41 15.71 15.22
N TYR A 138 2.56 14.75 14.31
CA TYR A 138 1.75 13.52 14.29
C TYR A 138 2.46 12.33 14.94
N TRP A 139 3.78 12.46 15.18
CA TRP A 139 4.56 11.39 15.82
C TRP A 139 4.10 11.18 17.25
N GLY A 140 3.87 9.91 17.63
CA GLY A 140 3.28 9.54 18.92
C GLY A 140 1.75 9.40 18.90
N MET A 141 1.06 9.89 17.87
CA MET A 141 -0.39 9.71 17.74
C MET A 141 -0.76 8.25 17.43
N GLY A 142 -1.86 7.78 18.00
CA GLY A 142 -2.50 6.52 17.60
C GLY A 142 -2.85 6.52 16.11
N SER A 143 -2.85 5.35 15.47
CA SER A 143 -3.09 5.29 14.02
C SER A 143 -4.45 5.86 13.61
N LEU A 144 -5.52 5.56 14.36
CA LEU A 144 -6.86 6.07 14.06
C LEU A 144 -6.96 7.59 14.24
N ASP A 145 -6.37 8.12 15.32
CA ASP A 145 -6.36 9.56 15.59
C ASP A 145 -5.52 10.31 14.57
N CYS A 146 -4.38 9.72 14.16
CA CYS A 146 -3.52 10.27 13.13
C CYS A 146 -4.22 10.31 11.76
N GLU A 147 -4.90 9.23 11.38
CA GLU A 147 -5.67 9.17 10.14
C GLU A 147 -6.75 10.24 10.11
N LYS A 148 -7.54 10.35 11.19
CA LYS A 148 -8.57 11.38 11.34
C LYS A 148 -7.99 12.78 11.23
N LYS A 149 -6.92 13.05 11.99
CA LYS A 149 -6.28 14.37 12.00
C LYS A 149 -5.70 14.73 10.63
N LEU A 150 -5.13 13.79 9.92
CA LEU A 150 -4.60 14.00 8.57
C LEU A 150 -5.71 14.29 7.56
N LYS A 151 -6.87 13.62 7.65
CA LYS A 151 -8.04 13.94 6.82
C LYS A 151 -8.57 15.35 7.11
N GLU A 152 -8.63 15.77 8.38
CA GLU A 152 -8.99 17.15 8.74
C GLU A 152 -8.02 18.19 8.16
N ASP A 153 -6.70 17.91 8.19
CA ASP A 153 -5.67 18.85 7.78
C ASP A 153 -5.43 18.89 6.25
N LEU A 154 -5.60 17.76 5.56
CA LEU A 154 -5.31 17.62 4.12
C LEU A 154 -6.56 17.61 3.25
N GLY A 155 -7.69 17.17 3.80
CA GLY A 155 -8.97 16.99 3.12
C GLY A 155 -9.50 15.56 3.25
N GLU A 156 -10.82 15.41 3.34
CA GLU A 156 -11.51 14.12 3.49
C GLU A 156 -11.29 13.16 2.31
N ASP A 157 -10.96 13.70 1.13
CA ASP A 157 -10.71 12.92 -0.09
C ASP A 157 -9.35 12.19 -0.10
N PHE A 158 -8.48 12.46 0.89
CA PHE A 158 -7.22 11.76 1.00
C PHE A 158 -7.39 10.38 1.63
N GLU A 159 -6.79 9.39 1.00
CA GLU A 159 -6.64 8.06 1.58
C GLU A 159 -5.32 7.97 2.34
N ILE A 160 -5.40 7.59 3.62
CA ILE A 160 -4.28 7.65 4.55
C ILE A 160 -3.87 6.24 5.01
N ALA A 161 -2.61 5.86 4.80
CA ALA A 161 -1.99 4.73 5.48
C ALA A 161 -1.02 5.26 6.54
N THR A 162 -1.16 4.83 7.80
CA THR A 162 -0.37 5.37 8.90
C THR A 162 0.04 4.29 9.90
N ILE A 163 1.01 4.64 10.76
CA ILE A 163 1.49 3.81 11.87
C ILE A 163 1.16 4.47 13.21
N GLY A 164 1.09 3.65 14.25
CA GLY A 164 0.88 4.10 15.62
C GLY A 164 2.14 3.97 16.50
N PRO A 165 2.02 4.30 17.80
CA PRO A 165 3.13 4.30 18.76
C PRO A 165 3.84 2.95 18.89
N ALA A 166 3.16 1.82 18.65
CA ALA A 166 3.79 0.51 18.67
C ALA A 166 4.94 0.41 17.64
N ALA A 167 4.70 0.88 16.41
CA ALA A 167 5.71 0.91 15.37
C ALA A 167 6.85 1.89 15.69
N GLU A 168 6.48 3.08 16.15
CA GLU A 168 7.42 4.15 16.53
C GLU A 168 8.36 3.74 17.68
N ASN A 169 7.88 2.88 18.59
CA ASN A 169 8.66 2.31 19.70
C ASN A 169 9.32 0.97 19.35
N GLY A 170 9.40 0.61 18.07
CA GLY A 170 10.18 -0.53 17.60
C GLY A 170 9.54 -1.90 17.85
N VAL A 171 8.22 -1.98 18.05
CA VAL A 171 7.52 -3.27 18.13
C VAL A 171 7.56 -3.96 16.78
N LEU A 172 8.32 -5.05 16.66
CA LEU A 172 8.67 -5.69 15.40
C LEU A 172 7.47 -6.27 14.63
N PHE A 173 6.37 -6.60 15.31
CA PHE A 173 5.14 -7.09 14.68
C PHE A 173 4.06 -6.00 14.49
N SER A 174 4.43 -4.73 14.61
CA SER A 174 3.52 -3.62 14.39
C SER A 174 3.01 -3.56 12.94
N CYS A 175 1.81 -3.04 12.78
CA CYS A 175 1.11 -2.99 11.51
C CYS A 175 0.99 -1.56 10.94
N ILE A 176 0.59 -1.48 9.68
CA ILE A 176 0.16 -0.24 9.02
C ILE A 176 -1.36 -0.25 9.00
N SER A 177 -1.98 0.87 9.37
CA SER A 177 -3.42 1.06 9.48
C SER A 177 -3.95 1.99 8.38
N HIS A 178 -5.15 1.72 7.91
CA HIS A 178 -5.85 2.50 6.88
C HIS A 178 -7.36 2.32 7.04
N ASP A 179 -8.15 3.28 6.55
CA ASP A 179 -9.61 3.20 6.45
C ASP A 179 -10.24 2.77 7.79
N PHE A 180 -9.78 3.42 8.87
CA PHE A 180 -10.23 3.26 10.27
C PHE A 180 -10.27 1.83 10.81
N GLY A 181 -9.59 0.87 10.19
CA GLY A 181 -9.58 -0.51 10.70
C GLY A 181 -9.00 -1.55 9.75
N ARG A 182 -8.64 -1.18 8.54
CA ARG A 182 -7.88 -2.06 7.64
C ARG A 182 -6.43 -2.10 8.10
N GLN A 183 -5.84 -3.28 8.08
CA GLN A 183 -4.50 -3.49 8.60
C GLN A 183 -3.64 -4.28 7.61
N ALA A 184 -2.44 -3.76 7.30
CA ALA A 184 -1.33 -4.57 6.83
C ALA A 184 -0.64 -5.14 8.07
N GLY A 185 -1.17 -6.27 8.56
CA GLY A 185 -1.00 -6.73 9.94
C GLY A 185 0.10 -7.77 10.15
N ARG A 186 0.79 -8.23 9.10
CA ARG A 186 1.79 -9.30 9.22
C ARG A 186 3.18 -8.82 8.80
N THR A 187 4.20 -9.61 9.16
CA THR A 187 5.62 -9.44 8.77
C THR A 187 6.30 -8.14 9.23
N GLY A 188 5.66 -7.35 10.11
CA GLY A 188 6.30 -6.18 10.74
C GLY A 188 6.51 -4.97 9.84
N GLN A 189 5.67 -4.79 8.82
CA GLN A 189 5.81 -3.68 7.88
C GLN A 189 5.66 -2.30 8.56
N GLY A 190 4.90 -2.23 9.67
CA GLY A 190 4.82 -1.02 10.48
C GLY A 190 6.15 -0.63 11.10
N ALA A 191 6.92 -1.60 11.61
CA ALA A 191 8.24 -1.35 12.17
C ALA A 191 9.24 -0.85 11.11
N VAL A 192 9.20 -1.43 9.89
CA VAL A 192 10.03 -0.97 8.78
C VAL A 192 9.66 0.46 8.36
N MET A 193 8.36 0.76 8.26
CA MET A 193 7.88 2.12 7.96
C MET A 193 8.36 3.13 9.02
N ALA A 194 8.26 2.75 10.31
CA ALA A 194 8.73 3.58 11.43
C ALA A 194 10.25 3.78 11.45
N SER A 195 11.04 2.71 11.17
CA SER A 195 12.51 2.81 11.13
C SER A 195 12.98 3.81 10.07
N LYS A 196 12.22 3.95 8.98
CA LYS A 196 12.44 4.93 7.93
C LYS A 196 11.91 6.33 8.25
N LYS A 197 11.31 6.52 9.43
CA LYS A 197 10.67 7.76 9.87
C LYS A 197 9.48 8.18 9.00
N ILE A 198 8.82 7.26 8.34
CA ILE A 198 7.57 7.53 7.62
C ILE A 198 6.41 7.37 8.61
N LYS A 199 5.72 8.47 8.93
CA LYS A 199 4.52 8.45 9.79
C LYS A 199 3.29 8.03 9.03
N ALA A 200 3.13 8.58 7.82
CA ALA A 200 1.97 8.29 6.99
C ALA A 200 2.28 8.41 5.50
N ILE A 201 1.42 7.79 4.70
CA ILE A 201 1.33 7.95 3.26
C ILE A 201 -0.08 8.47 3.00
N ALA A 202 -0.21 9.68 2.46
CA ALA A 202 -1.46 10.35 2.14
C ALA A 202 -1.57 10.48 0.62
N ILE A 203 -2.62 9.91 0.03
CA ILE A 203 -2.78 9.85 -1.42
C ILE A 203 -4.17 10.36 -1.80
N ARG A 204 -4.21 11.21 -2.83
CA ARG A 204 -5.42 11.60 -3.54
C ARG A 204 -5.16 11.53 -5.04
N GLY A 205 -6.08 10.95 -5.80
CA GLY A 205 -6.01 10.83 -7.25
C GLY A 205 -7.36 10.98 -7.93
N ASN A 206 -7.36 11.49 -9.15
CA ASN A 206 -8.57 11.65 -9.95
C ASN A 206 -8.43 11.10 -11.38
N LYS A 207 -7.36 10.34 -11.63
CA LYS A 207 -7.13 9.67 -12.91
C LYS A 207 -7.89 8.35 -12.95
N SER A 208 -7.97 7.74 -14.12
CA SER A 208 -8.57 6.42 -14.32
C SER A 208 -7.53 5.40 -14.74
N VAL A 209 -7.82 4.13 -14.45
CA VAL A 209 -7.04 3.00 -14.96
C VAL A 209 -7.64 2.56 -16.30
N GLU A 210 -6.82 2.49 -17.33
CA GLU A 210 -7.25 2.07 -18.66
C GLU A 210 -7.53 0.57 -18.67
N VAL A 211 -8.72 0.18 -19.14
CA VAL A 211 -9.16 -1.21 -19.30
C VAL A 211 -9.25 -1.56 -20.77
N HIS A 212 -8.70 -2.70 -21.16
CA HIS A 212 -8.65 -3.15 -22.56
C HIS A 212 -10.03 -3.41 -23.16
N ASP A 213 -10.87 -4.11 -22.40
CA ASP A 213 -12.24 -4.49 -22.77
C ASP A 213 -13.17 -4.17 -21.59
N LEU A 214 -13.70 -2.96 -21.58
CA LEU A 214 -14.56 -2.49 -20.50
C LEU A 214 -15.92 -3.19 -20.51
N GLU A 215 -16.47 -3.50 -21.68
CA GLU A 215 -17.74 -4.20 -21.80
C GLU A 215 -17.64 -5.64 -21.31
N GLY A 216 -16.63 -6.37 -21.73
CA GLY A 216 -16.35 -7.73 -21.27
C GLY A 216 -16.06 -7.78 -19.77
N LEU A 217 -15.30 -6.82 -19.25
CA LEU A 217 -15.05 -6.71 -17.82
C LEU A 217 -16.35 -6.48 -17.04
N THR A 218 -17.20 -5.54 -17.49
CA THR A 218 -18.47 -5.23 -16.85
C THR A 218 -19.39 -6.47 -16.81
N LYS A 219 -19.47 -7.22 -17.90
CA LYS A 219 -20.23 -8.45 -17.96
C LYS A 219 -19.72 -9.51 -16.97
N GLN A 220 -18.40 -9.71 -16.92
CA GLN A 220 -17.79 -10.67 -15.98
C GLN A 220 -17.98 -10.27 -14.53
N VAL A 221 -17.82 -9.00 -14.20
CA VAL A 221 -18.01 -8.48 -12.84
C VAL A 221 -19.46 -8.65 -12.40
N THR A 222 -20.42 -8.36 -13.28
CA THR A 222 -21.85 -8.54 -13.00
C THR A 222 -22.17 -10.00 -12.70
N ASP A 223 -21.63 -10.93 -13.51
CA ASP A 223 -21.78 -12.37 -13.30
C ASP A 223 -21.15 -12.84 -11.97
N ILE A 224 -19.94 -12.38 -11.65
CA ILE A 224 -19.26 -12.71 -10.39
C ILE A 224 -20.11 -12.23 -9.19
N ILE A 225 -20.65 -11.00 -9.25
CA ILE A 225 -21.48 -10.45 -8.18
C ILE A 225 -22.77 -11.26 -8.03
N ALA A 226 -23.43 -11.63 -9.13
CA ALA A 226 -24.65 -12.45 -9.11
C ALA A 226 -24.38 -13.81 -8.45
N ARG A 227 -23.39 -14.55 -8.93
CA ARG A 227 -23.00 -15.87 -8.37
C ARG A 227 -22.57 -15.77 -6.89
N THR A 228 -21.91 -14.68 -6.52
CA THR A 228 -21.51 -14.46 -5.12
C THR A 228 -22.72 -14.28 -4.22
N LYS A 229 -23.72 -13.51 -4.67
CA LYS A 229 -24.97 -13.27 -3.90
C LYS A 229 -25.80 -14.54 -3.74
N GLU A 230 -25.79 -15.43 -4.72
CA GLU A 230 -26.51 -16.71 -4.71
C GLU A 230 -25.82 -17.79 -3.88
N HIS A 231 -24.58 -17.59 -3.45
CA HIS A 231 -23.84 -18.57 -2.68
C HIS A 231 -24.48 -18.82 -1.30
N PRO A 232 -24.73 -20.08 -0.88
CA PRO A 232 -25.43 -20.40 0.38
C PRO A 232 -24.81 -19.80 1.64
N ASN A 233 -23.51 -19.58 1.65
CA ASN A 233 -22.80 -19.01 2.79
C ASN A 233 -22.82 -17.46 2.80
N MET A 234 -23.40 -16.82 1.79
CA MET A 234 -23.36 -15.36 1.70
C MET A 234 -24.15 -14.67 2.81
N GLU A 235 -25.37 -15.15 3.08
CA GLU A 235 -26.21 -14.59 4.15
C GLU A 235 -25.54 -14.71 5.54
N PRO A 236 -25.09 -15.91 5.97
CA PRO A 236 -24.34 -16.02 7.23
C PRO A 236 -23.07 -15.20 7.27
N TRP A 237 -22.35 -15.12 6.14
CA TRP A 237 -21.14 -14.31 6.03
C TRP A 237 -21.42 -12.81 6.21
N GLN A 238 -22.47 -12.29 5.57
CA GLN A 238 -22.89 -10.90 5.71
C GLN A 238 -23.32 -10.57 7.15
N LYS A 239 -24.00 -11.53 7.82
CA LYS A 239 -24.50 -11.35 9.17
C LYS A 239 -23.43 -11.42 10.24
N TYR A 240 -22.47 -12.35 10.12
CA TYR A 240 -21.51 -12.70 11.17
C TYR A 240 -20.05 -12.41 10.79
N GLY A 241 -19.75 -12.06 9.53
CA GLY A 241 -18.38 -11.89 9.05
C GLY A 241 -17.52 -13.12 9.28
N THR A 242 -16.26 -12.91 9.64
CA THR A 242 -15.33 -14.00 9.95
C THR A 242 -15.72 -14.81 11.19
N ALA A 243 -16.53 -14.26 12.09
CA ALA A 243 -17.06 -14.99 13.24
C ALA A 243 -17.97 -16.19 12.85
N PHE A 244 -18.47 -16.22 11.61
CA PHE A 244 -19.20 -17.36 11.07
C PHE A 244 -18.44 -18.70 11.18
N PHE A 245 -17.11 -18.66 11.16
CA PHE A 245 -16.26 -19.85 11.29
C PHE A 245 -15.94 -20.25 12.72
N LEU A 246 -16.36 -19.47 13.72
CA LEU A 246 -16.23 -19.83 15.12
C LEU A 246 -17.34 -20.82 15.45
N LYS A 247 -17.01 -22.08 15.54
CA LYS A 247 -17.89 -23.17 16.02
C LYS A 247 -17.49 -23.57 17.43
#